data_c2baaed9bd5ce7bcbd4278b5be34d6b7
#
_entry.id   c2baaed9bd5ce7bcbd4278b5be34d6b7
#
_cell.length_a   1.000
_cell.length_b   1.000
_cell.length_c   1.000
_cell.angle_alpha   90.00
_cell.angle_beta   90.00
_cell.angle_gamma   90.00
#
_symmetry.space_group_name_H-M   'P 1'
#
loop_
_entity.id
_entity.type
_entity.pdbx_description
1 polymer ?
#
loop_
_entity_poly.entity_id
_entity_poly.type
_entity_poly.pdbx_seq_one_letter_code
_entity_poly.pdbx_strand_id
1 'polypeptide(L)'
;MTARTDDYDEIVRVVKLYIDGFNENDIGKFKEAFDDDAWIFFIDAEGHLHKNLISESFEEWAAPPSSGIVGRFISVTQVGDAASVHLSFKGRSNEWLDFHNLLRINGVWKITNKSATHSSR
;
A
#
# COMPACT_ATOMS: atom_id res chain seq x y z
N MET A 1 24.78 -1.17 0.17
CA MET A 1 24.25 -2.37 0.84
C MET A 1 23.51 -3.21 -0.15
N THR A 2 23.72 -4.51 -0.13
CA THR A 2 23.05 -5.44 -1.03
C THR A 2 21.71 -5.88 -0.43
N ALA A 3 20.66 -5.91 -1.23
CA ALA A 3 19.37 -6.43 -0.81
C ALA A 3 19.48 -7.95 -0.54
N ARG A 4 18.81 -8.42 0.48
CA ARG A 4 18.76 -9.84 0.83
C ARG A 4 17.39 -10.42 0.50
N THR A 5 17.34 -11.73 0.25
CA THR A 5 16.09 -12.42 -0.09
C THR A 5 15.02 -12.24 1.00
N ASP A 6 15.42 -12.29 2.28
CA ASP A 6 14.48 -12.12 3.37
C ASP A 6 13.94 -10.69 3.46
N ASP A 7 14.72 -9.68 3.07
CA ASP A 7 14.21 -8.30 2.98
C ASP A 7 13.16 -8.18 1.88
N TYR A 8 13.42 -8.76 0.73
CA TYR A 8 12.44 -8.76 -0.38
C TYR A 8 11.14 -9.43 0.07
N ASP A 9 11.23 -10.59 0.68
CA ASP A 9 10.05 -11.33 1.14
C ASP A 9 9.26 -10.53 2.18
N GLU A 10 9.94 -9.84 3.10
CA GLU A 10 9.30 -9.00 4.09
C GLU A 10 8.61 -7.79 3.47
N ILE A 11 9.25 -7.13 2.51
CA ILE A 11 8.66 -5.99 1.80
C ILE A 11 7.37 -6.42 1.10
N VAL A 12 7.41 -7.55 0.40
CA VAL A 12 6.25 -8.12 -0.29
C VAL A 12 5.15 -8.47 0.72
N ARG A 13 5.54 -9.10 1.85
CA ARG A 13 4.57 -9.46 2.89
C ARG A 13 3.83 -8.23 3.43
N VAL A 14 4.57 -7.16 3.68
CA VAL A 14 3.97 -5.93 4.23
C VAL A 14 2.96 -5.32 3.24
N VAL A 15 3.30 -5.27 1.96
CA VAL A 15 2.37 -4.74 0.95
C VAL A 15 1.17 -5.67 0.76
N LYS A 16 1.36 -7.00 0.92
CA LYS A 16 0.23 -7.94 0.88
C LYS A 16 -0.74 -7.71 2.04
N LEU A 17 -0.27 -7.30 3.21
CA LEU A 17 -1.15 -6.95 4.32
C LEU A 17 -2.13 -5.84 3.94
N TYR A 18 -1.69 -4.88 3.15
CA TYR A 18 -2.55 -3.82 2.64
C TYR A 18 -3.67 -4.40 1.76
N ILE A 19 -3.34 -5.29 0.83
CA ILE A 19 -4.33 -5.95 -0.03
C ILE A 19 -5.29 -6.78 0.82
N ASP A 20 -4.75 -7.59 1.73
CA ASP A 20 -5.53 -8.50 2.56
C ASP A 20 -6.43 -7.74 3.55
N GLY A 21 -5.98 -6.58 4.03
CA GLY A 21 -6.79 -5.74 4.90
C GLY A 21 -8.12 -5.34 4.27
N PHE A 22 -8.11 -5.00 2.98
CA PHE A 22 -9.33 -4.75 2.22
C PHE A 22 -10.19 -6.00 2.09
N ASN A 23 -9.58 -7.10 1.67
CA ASN A 23 -10.30 -8.32 1.33
C ASN A 23 -10.85 -9.06 2.53
N GLU A 24 -10.21 -8.90 3.69
CA GLU A 24 -10.61 -9.56 4.93
C GLU A 24 -11.32 -8.62 5.90
N ASN A 25 -11.55 -7.37 5.51
CA ASN A 25 -12.15 -6.36 6.37
C ASN A 25 -11.40 -6.24 7.71
N ASP A 26 -10.08 -6.17 7.64
CA ASP A 26 -9.20 -6.31 8.80
C ASP A 26 -8.33 -5.07 9.00
N ILE A 27 -8.77 -4.16 9.88
CA ILE A 27 -8.03 -2.94 10.24
C ILE A 27 -6.65 -3.28 10.83
N GLY A 28 -6.56 -4.38 11.58
CA GLY A 28 -5.28 -4.80 12.17
C GLY A 28 -4.19 -5.00 11.15
N LYS A 29 -4.52 -5.49 9.97
CA LYS A 29 -3.56 -5.66 8.89
C LYS A 29 -3.07 -4.32 8.33
N PHE A 30 -3.94 -3.33 8.23
CA PHE A 30 -3.52 -1.98 7.85
C PHE A 30 -2.58 -1.38 8.89
N LYS A 31 -2.90 -1.53 10.18
CA LYS A 31 -2.06 -1.01 11.25
C LYS A 31 -0.69 -1.68 11.30
N GLU A 32 -0.62 -2.94 10.92
CA GLU A 32 0.67 -3.64 10.83
C GLU A 32 1.47 -3.17 9.61
N ALA A 33 0.81 -2.93 8.48
CA ALA A 33 1.49 -2.57 7.23
C ALA A 33 2.01 -1.13 7.21
N PHE A 34 1.22 -0.19 7.74
CA PHE A 34 1.53 1.24 7.64
C PHE A 34 2.13 1.79 8.92
N ASP A 35 3.08 2.72 8.75
CA ASP A 35 3.52 3.56 9.86
C ASP A 35 2.34 4.41 10.34
N ASP A 36 2.29 4.73 11.63
CA ASP A 36 1.17 5.47 12.21
C ASP A 36 0.95 6.84 11.56
N ASP A 37 2.03 7.45 11.08
CA ASP A 37 2.00 8.78 10.47
C ASP A 37 2.09 8.73 8.94
N ALA A 38 1.79 7.59 8.34
CA ALA A 38 1.89 7.43 6.89
C ALA A 38 0.87 8.31 6.15
N TRP A 39 1.30 8.87 5.01
CA TRP A 39 0.48 9.74 4.17
C TRP A 39 0.11 9.06 2.86
N ILE A 40 -1.06 9.43 2.33
CA ILE A 40 -1.46 9.11 0.96
C ILE A 40 -1.69 10.39 0.17
N PHE A 41 -1.21 10.39 -1.09
CA PHE A 41 -1.52 11.39 -2.09
C PHE A 41 -2.05 10.66 -3.31
N PHE A 42 -3.21 11.06 -3.83
CA PHE A 42 -3.73 10.39 -5.03
C PHE A 42 -4.51 11.34 -5.93
N ILE A 43 -4.57 10.97 -7.21
CA ILE A 43 -5.37 11.66 -8.22
C ILE A 43 -6.56 10.77 -8.54
N ASP A 44 -7.77 11.29 -8.40
CA ASP A 44 -8.99 10.54 -8.69
C ASP A 44 -9.31 10.49 -10.19
N ALA A 45 -10.41 9.83 -10.55
CA ALA A 45 -10.79 9.64 -11.96
C ALA A 45 -11.04 10.96 -12.68
N GLU A 46 -11.44 12.00 -11.97
CA GLU A 46 -11.68 13.33 -12.52
C GLU A 46 -10.44 14.23 -12.55
N GLY A 47 -9.31 13.74 -12.01
CA GLY A 47 -8.06 14.47 -12.01
C GLY A 47 -7.84 15.35 -10.79
N HIS A 48 -8.60 15.14 -9.72
CA HIS A 48 -8.46 15.91 -8.49
C HIS A 48 -7.45 15.30 -7.54
N LEU A 49 -6.62 16.16 -6.92
CA LEU A 49 -5.66 15.72 -5.92
C LEU A 49 -6.32 15.57 -4.55
N HIS A 50 -6.09 14.44 -3.93
CA HIS A 50 -6.44 14.16 -2.54
C HIS A 50 -5.19 13.88 -1.74
N LYS A 51 -5.19 14.28 -0.47
CA LYS A 51 -4.08 13.99 0.46
C LYS A 51 -4.61 13.90 1.88
N ASN A 52 -4.20 12.86 2.59
CA ASN A 52 -4.60 12.66 3.99
C ASN A 52 -3.68 11.65 4.66
N LEU A 53 -3.76 11.59 5.98
CA LEU A 53 -3.14 10.49 6.73
C LEU A 53 -3.84 9.19 6.34
N ILE A 54 -3.07 8.15 6.07
CA ILE A 54 -3.64 6.87 5.65
C ILE A 54 -4.57 6.29 6.72
N SER A 55 -4.22 6.46 8.00
CA SER A 55 -5.03 5.96 9.11
C SER A 55 -6.47 6.49 9.10
N GLU A 56 -6.70 7.65 8.51
CA GLU A 56 -8.05 8.22 8.38
C GLU A 56 -8.95 7.41 7.43
N SER A 57 -8.36 6.54 6.61
CA SER A 57 -9.10 5.73 5.65
C SER A 57 -9.33 4.29 6.11
N PHE A 58 -8.73 3.86 7.21
CA PHE A 58 -8.75 2.45 7.62
C PHE A 58 -10.15 1.89 7.82
N GLU A 59 -11.03 2.64 8.48
CA GLU A 59 -12.40 2.16 8.73
C GLU A 59 -13.18 1.98 7.43
N GLU A 60 -13.05 2.93 6.53
CA GLU A 60 -13.70 2.86 5.22
C GLU A 60 -13.16 1.68 4.41
N TRP A 61 -11.83 1.52 4.39
CA TRP A 61 -11.19 0.45 3.64
C TRP A 61 -11.56 -0.94 4.16
N ALA A 62 -11.73 -1.08 5.48
CA ALA A 62 -12.07 -2.36 6.09
C ALA A 62 -13.57 -2.61 6.19
N ALA A 63 -14.41 -1.69 5.74
CA ALA A 63 -15.86 -1.83 5.85
C ALA A 63 -16.37 -2.95 4.94
N PRO A 64 -17.29 -3.81 5.43
CA PRO A 64 -17.89 -4.83 4.58
C PRO A 64 -18.81 -4.22 3.52
N PRO A 65 -19.10 -4.94 2.43
CA PRO A 65 -18.59 -6.29 2.11
C PRO A 65 -17.12 -6.27 1.71
N SER A 66 -16.52 -7.46 1.58
CA SER A 66 -15.14 -7.59 1.12
C SER A 66 -14.98 -6.94 -0.24
N SER A 67 -13.86 -6.24 -0.43
CA SER A 67 -13.65 -5.42 -1.62
C SER A 67 -13.34 -6.20 -2.90
N GLY A 68 -12.90 -7.46 -2.77
CA GLY A 68 -12.55 -8.29 -3.92
C GLY A 68 -11.35 -7.72 -4.69
N ILE A 69 -10.37 -7.21 -3.96
CA ILE A 69 -9.19 -6.58 -4.56
C ILE A 69 -8.24 -7.64 -5.10
N VAL A 70 -7.73 -7.41 -6.30
CA VAL A 70 -6.62 -8.17 -6.85
C VAL A 70 -5.42 -7.23 -6.95
N GLY A 71 -4.37 -7.54 -6.19
CA GLY A 71 -3.12 -6.79 -6.22
C GLY A 71 -2.09 -7.51 -7.07
N ARG A 72 -1.42 -6.76 -7.96
CA ARG A 72 -0.36 -7.30 -8.80
C ARG A 72 0.90 -6.47 -8.60
N PHE A 73 1.98 -7.13 -8.17
CA PHE A 73 3.28 -6.49 -8.03
C PHE A 73 3.91 -6.28 -9.40
N ILE A 74 4.20 -5.02 -9.74
CA ILE A 74 4.84 -4.67 -11.01
C ILE A 74 6.34 -4.58 -10.81
N SER A 75 6.79 -3.95 -9.73
CA SER A 75 8.21 -3.87 -9.40
C SER A 75 8.41 -3.68 -7.90
N VAL A 76 9.54 -4.17 -7.42
CA VAL A 76 10.00 -3.99 -6.04
C VAL A 76 11.46 -3.57 -6.11
N THR A 77 11.79 -2.42 -5.55
CA THR A 77 13.16 -1.89 -5.52
C THR A 77 13.55 -1.62 -4.09
N GLN A 78 14.74 -2.06 -3.69
CA GLN A 78 15.28 -1.81 -2.36
C GLN A 78 16.69 -1.26 -2.44
N VAL A 79 16.97 -0.23 -1.64
CA VAL A 79 18.34 0.25 -1.40
C VAL A 79 18.47 0.46 0.09
N GLY A 80 19.26 -0.38 0.76
CA GLY A 80 19.45 -0.29 2.21
C GLY A 80 18.12 -0.41 2.96
N ASP A 81 17.83 0.58 3.78
CA ASP A 81 16.64 0.61 4.64
C ASP A 81 15.41 1.23 3.95
N ALA A 82 15.48 1.47 2.64
CA ALA A 82 14.39 2.08 1.88
C ALA A 82 13.96 1.16 0.75
N ALA A 83 12.65 1.15 0.45
CA ALA A 83 12.12 0.37 -0.66
C ALA A 83 10.96 1.10 -1.32
N SER A 84 10.72 0.77 -2.59
CA SER A 84 9.57 1.28 -3.35
C SER A 84 8.92 0.11 -4.07
N VAL A 85 7.60 0.02 -3.97
CA VAL A 85 6.80 -1.04 -4.60
C VAL A 85 5.79 -0.40 -5.53
N HIS A 86 5.81 -0.82 -6.79
CA HIS A 86 4.81 -0.42 -7.79
C HIS A 86 3.77 -1.53 -7.87
N LEU A 87 2.51 -1.20 -7.66
CA LEU A 87 1.41 -2.15 -7.51
C LEU A 87 0.23 -1.75 -8.38
N SER A 88 -0.32 -2.71 -9.13
CA SER A 88 -1.65 -2.57 -9.72
C SER A 88 -2.66 -3.06 -8.68
N PHE A 89 -3.67 -2.25 -8.39
CA PHE A 89 -4.64 -2.50 -7.33
C PHE A 89 -6.03 -2.41 -7.94
N LYS A 90 -6.62 -3.56 -8.24
CA LYS A 90 -7.85 -3.64 -9.01
C LYS A 90 -9.02 -4.13 -8.16
N GLY A 91 -10.04 -3.29 -8.02
CA GLY A 91 -11.32 -3.65 -7.42
C GLY A 91 -12.36 -4.02 -8.47
N ARG A 92 -13.62 -4.14 -8.03
CA ARG A 92 -14.72 -4.57 -8.91
C ARG A 92 -15.04 -3.56 -10.00
N SER A 93 -14.97 -2.27 -9.69
CA SER A 93 -15.41 -1.20 -10.58
C SER A 93 -14.31 -0.19 -10.93
N ASN A 94 -13.13 -0.34 -10.35
CA ASN A 94 -12.04 0.60 -10.60
C ASN A 94 -10.68 -0.07 -10.47
N GLU A 95 -9.68 0.59 -11.02
CA GLU A 95 -8.31 0.14 -10.92
C GLU A 95 -7.42 1.34 -10.58
N TRP A 96 -6.51 1.12 -9.63
CA TRP A 96 -5.53 2.10 -9.21
C TRP A 96 -4.13 1.59 -9.49
N LEU A 97 -3.23 2.51 -9.75
CA LEU A 97 -1.80 2.22 -9.85
C LEU A 97 -1.15 2.91 -8.65
N ASP A 98 -0.53 2.12 -7.79
CA ASP A 98 0.02 2.56 -6.52
C ASP A 98 1.52 2.51 -6.52
N PHE A 99 2.14 3.55 -5.93
CA PHE A 99 3.54 3.52 -5.53
C PHE A 99 3.58 3.57 -4.01
N HIS A 100 4.07 2.49 -3.40
CA HIS A 100 4.27 2.40 -1.95
C HIS A 100 5.73 2.62 -1.64
N ASN A 101 6.03 3.56 -0.75
CA ASN A 101 7.38 3.75 -0.25
C ASN A 101 7.46 3.22 1.17
N LEU A 102 8.49 2.41 1.44
CA LEU A 102 8.69 1.75 2.72
C LEU A 102 10.04 2.12 3.29
N LEU A 103 10.11 2.12 4.62
CA LEU A 103 11.38 2.22 5.34
C LEU A 103 11.46 1.08 6.34
N ARG A 104 12.68 0.59 6.59
CA ARG A 104 12.94 -0.34 7.67
C ARG A 104 13.25 0.48 8.93
N ILE A 105 12.28 0.50 9.86
CA ILE A 105 12.32 1.30 11.07
C ILE A 105 12.52 0.35 12.24
N ASN A 106 13.66 0.46 12.93
CA ASN A 106 14.02 -0.44 14.05
C ASN A 106 13.86 -1.91 13.65
N GLY A 107 14.36 -2.26 12.46
CA GLY A 107 14.33 -3.63 11.96
C GLY A 107 13.02 -4.09 11.34
N VAL A 108 12.00 -3.22 11.28
CA VAL A 108 10.66 -3.58 10.77
C VAL A 108 10.32 -2.73 9.55
N TRP A 109 9.93 -3.38 8.46
CA TRP A 109 9.49 -2.69 7.25
C TRP A 109 8.07 -2.15 7.45
N LYS A 110 7.89 -0.86 7.17
CA LYS A 110 6.59 -0.18 7.22
C LYS A 110 6.40 0.67 5.99
N ILE A 111 5.16 0.76 5.50
CA ILE A 111 4.81 1.70 4.43
C ILE A 111 4.70 3.08 5.07
N THR A 112 5.48 4.03 4.59
CA THR A 112 5.53 5.40 5.13
C THR A 112 4.71 6.39 4.32
N ASN A 113 4.54 6.10 3.03
CA ASN A 113 3.64 6.89 2.19
C ASN A 113 3.23 6.09 0.96
N LYS A 114 2.15 6.53 0.36
CA LYS A 114 1.63 5.95 -0.87
C LYS A 114 1.18 7.08 -1.79
N SER A 115 1.56 6.98 -3.06
CA SER A 115 0.98 7.80 -4.12
C SER A 115 0.18 6.89 -5.04
N ALA A 116 -0.96 7.35 -5.52
CA ALA A 116 -1.81 6.54 -6.37
C ALA A 116 -2.46 7.39 -7.46
N THR A 117 -2.73 6.75 -8.59
CA THR A 117 -3.49 7.35 -9.66
C THR A 117 -4.53 6.37 -10.17
N HIS A 118 -5.70 6.86 -10.54
CA HIS A 118 -6.75 6.05 -11.13
C HIS A 118 -6.33 5.66 -12.55
N SER A 119 -6.54 4.39 -12.94
CA SER A 119 -6.06 3.89 -14.23
C SER A 119 -6.71 4.55 -15.44
N SER A 120 -7.85 5.23 -15.27
CA SER A 120 -8.50 5.97 -16.35
C SER A 120 -7.87 7.36 -16.60
N ARG A 121 -6.82 7.73 -15.86
CA ARG A 121 -6.16 9.04 -15.99
C ARG A 121 -4.95 8.98 -16.91
#